data_3508900a879f77086d431aa302bf4ef2
#
_entry.id   3508900a879f77086d431aa302bf4ef2
#
_cell.length_a   1.000
_cell.length_b   1.000
_cell.length_c   1.000
_cell.angle_alpha   90.00
_cell.angle_beta   90.00
_cell.angle_gamma   90.00
#
_symmetry.space_group_name_H-M   'P 1'
#
loop_
_entity.id
_entity.type
_entity.pdbx_description
1 polymer ?
#
loop_
_entity_poly.entity_id
_entity_poly.type
_entity_poly.pdbx_seq_one_letter_code
_entity_poly.pdbx_strand_id
1 'polypeptide(L)'
;RLLVTSSYGIGCVCAAFDATAAKPVWQGERPLATQYCTPVLVGGHLYCIDGRDDLPPADIVCVEAATGREAWRERLDAYGTLLAADGKLVVAKTDGELVLVRSDPAGLDVRGRCRPLRGTVRALPALASGRLYLRDDATLTCLDLAP
;
A
#
# COMPACT_ATOMS: atom_id res chain seq x y z
N ARG A 1 14.13 -8.44 -9.29
CA ARG A 1 13.07 -9.31 -8.75
C ARG A 1 11.72 -8.75 -9.14
N LEU A 2 10.73 -9.61 -9.24
CA LEU A 2 9.32 -9.28 -9.47
C LEU A 2 8.50 -9.79 -8.29
N LEU A 3 7.66 -8.92 -7.72
CA LEU A 3 6.65 -9.30 -6.75
C LEU A 3 5.29 -9.31 -7.44
N VAL A 4 4.54 -10.40 -7.27
CA VAL A 4 3.15 -10.52 -7.67
C VAL A 4 2.34 -10.89 -6.44
N THR A 5 1.22 -10.23 -6.24
CA THR A 5 0.30 -10.50 -5.13
C THR A 5 -1.14 -10.46 -5.60
N SER A 6 -1.98 -11.27 -5.01
CA SER A 6 -3.42 -11.32 -5.26
C SER A 6 -4.14 -11.72 -3.98
N SER A 7 -5.31 -11.15 -3.74
CA SER A 7 -6.23 -11.58 -2.68
C SER A 7 -6.93 -12.90 -3.06
N TYR A 8 -8.06 -13.19 -2.43
CA TYR A 8 -8.91 -14.37 -2.72
C TYR A 8 -8.24 -15.71 -2.41
N GLY A 9 -7.38 -15.77 -1.36
CA GLY A 9 -6.68 -16.98 -0.96
C GLY A 9 -5.49 -17.37 -1.85
N ILE A 10 -5.04 -16.47 -2.73
CA ILE A 10 -3.89 -16.70 -3.62
C ILE A 10 -2.56 -16.34 -2.95
N GLY A 11 -2.49 -15.15 -2.31
CA GLY A 11 -1.27 -14.68 -1.64
C GLY A 11 -0.28 -14.03 -2.59
N CYS A 12 1.00 -14.33 -2.45
CA CYS A 12 2.06 -13.64 -3.18
C CYS A 12 3.25 -14.54 -3.56
N VAL A 13 3.99 -14.09 -4.56
CA VAL A 13 5.29 -14.65 -4.96
C VAL A 13 6.26 -13.53 -5.27
N CYS A 14 7.45 -13.59 -4.69
CA CYS A 14 8.60 -12.79 -5.10
C CYS A 14 9.55 -13.69 -5.88
N ALA A 15 9.80 -13.37 -7.14
CA ALA A 15 10.63 -14.18 -8.01
C ALA A 15 11.87 -13.40 -8.48
N ALA A 16 13.00 -14.07 -8.56
CA ALA A 16 14.13 -13.65 -9.38
C ALA A 16 13.87 -14.10 -10.81
N PHE A 17 14.20 -13.26 -11.78
CA PHE A 17 14.03 -13.60 -13.20
C PHE A 17 15.21 -13.11 -14.03
N ASP A 18 15.44 -13.81 -15.12
CA ASP A 18 16.33 -13.45 -16.20
C ASP A 18 15.62 -13.61 -17.56
N ALA A 19 16.35 -13.59 -18.66
CA ALA A 19 15.78 -13.70 -20.00
C ALA A 19 15.15 -15.09 -20.30
N THR A 20 15.40 -16.10 -19.49
CA THR A 20 15.05 -17.49 -19.76
C THR A 20 14.07 -18.10 -18.76
N ALA A 21 14.10 -17.63 -17.51
CA ALA A 21 13.31 -18.22 -16.43
C ALA A 21 12.98 -17.25 -15.30
N ALA A 22 11.91 -17.55 -14.57
CA ALA A 22 11.57 -16.94 -13.29
C ALA A 22 11.61 -18.02 -12.20
N LYS A 23 12.28 -17.73 -11.09
CA LYS A 23 12.41 -18.67 -9.95
C LYS A 23 11.91 -17.99 -8.68
N PRO A 24 10.97 -18.60 -7.95
CA PRO A 24 10.52 -18.07 -6.65
C PRO A 24 11.70 -17.93 -5.67
N VAL A 25 11.78 -16.79 -5.01
CA VAL A 25 12.69 -16.52 -3.89
C VAL A 25 11.97 -16.80 -2.58
N TRP A 26 10.71 -16.31 -2.49
CA TRP A 26 9.77 -16.64 -1.43
C TRP A 26 8.34 -16.50 -1.96
N GLN A 27 7.39 -17.24 -1.35
CA GLN A 27 5.98 -17.23 -1.72
C GLN A 27 5.11 -17.73 -0.57
N GLY A 28 3.81 -17.46 -0.61
CA GLY A 28 2.82 -17.96 0.33
C GLY A 28 1.50 -17.18 0.28
N GLU A 29 0.50 -17.68 0.98
CA GLU A 29 -0.76 -16.95 1.19
C GLU A 29 -0.52 -15.69 2.05
N ARG A 30 0.44 -15.76 2.94
CA ARG A 30 1.05 -14.62 3.63
C ARG A 30 2.48 -14.43 3.10
N PRO A 31 3.07 -13.25 3.23
CA PRO A 31 2.64 -12.12 4.05
C PRO A 31 1.73 -11.10 3.35
N LEU A 32 1.47 -11.20 2.06
CA LEU A 32 0.76 -10.21 1.26
C LEU A 32 -0.34 -10.88 0.42
N ALA A 33 -1.57 -10.37 0.53
CA ALA A 33 -2.71 -10.79 -0.28
C ALA A 33 -3.55 -9.55 -0.65
N THR A 34 -3.04 -8.72 -1.57
CA THR A 34 -3.64 -7.45 -1.93
C THR A 34 -4.64 -7.60 -3.08
N GLN A 35 -5.76 -6.88 -3.04
CA GLN A 35 -6.74 -6.90 -4.12
C GLN A 35 -6.32 -5.98 -5.28
N TYR A 36 -6.08 -4.69 -5.02
CA TYR A 36 -5.63 -3.72 -6.03
C TYR A 36 -4.63 -2.68 -5.49
N CYS A 37 -4.14 -2.86 -4.28
CA CYS A 37 -3.06 -2.05 -3.74
C CYS A 37 -1.72 -2.59 -4.23
N THR A 38 -0.97 -1.83 -5.01
CA THR A 38 0.39 -2.18 -5.40
C THR A 38 1.33 -1.94 -4.22
N PRO A 39 2.08 -2.95 -3.74
CA PRO A 39 3.08 -2.76 -2.70
C PRO A 39 4.17 -1.78 -3.12
N VAL A 40 4.62 -0.92 -2.20
CA VAL A 40 5.75 -0.01 -2.42
C VAL A 40 6.97 -0.46 -1.65
N LEU A 41 8.15 -0.32 -2.26
CA LEU A 41 9.43 -0.69 -1.67
C LEU A 41 10.12 0.56 -1.11
N VAL A 42 10.38 0.58 0.20
CA VAL A 42 11.13 1.64 0.88
C VAL A 42 12.13 1.01 1.84
N GLY A 43 13.40 1.37 1.73
CA GLY A 43 14.44 0.92 2.68
C GLY A 43 14.56 -0.61 2.83
N GLY A 44 14.34 -1.37 1.75
CA GLY A 44 14.38 -2.84 1.80
C GLY A 44 13.11 -3.50 2.35
N HIS A 45 12.08 -2.74 2.67
CA HIS A 45 10.78 -3.22 3.14
C HIS A 45 9.67 -2.88 2.15
N LEU A 46 8.73 -3.80 2.01
CA LEU A 46 7.51 -3.66 1.24
C LEU A 46 6.40 -3.20 2.18
N TYR A 47 5.66 -2.17 1.76
CA TYR A 47 4.47 -1.70 2.46
C TYR A 47 3.27 -1.85 1.53
N CYS A 48 2.15 -2.35 2.03
CA CYS A 48 0.92 -2.45 1.25
C CYS A 48 -0.32 -2.50 2.15
N ILE A 49 -1.48 -2.41 1.51
CA ILE A 49 -2.77 -2.71 2.13
C ILE A 49 -3.15 -4.14 1.75
N ASP A 50 -3.20 -5.00 2.74
CA ASP A 50 -3.56 -6.41 2.63
C ASP A 50 -5.05 -6.61 2.89
N GLY A 51 -5.68 -7.51 2.15
CA GLY A 51 -7.10 -7.78 2.27
C GLY A 51 -7.92 -7.39 1.04
N ARG A 52 -9.20 -7.05 1.26
CA ARG A 52 -10.19 -6.81 0.21
C ARG A 52 -11.08 -5.62 0.55
N ASP A 53 -11.45 -4.84 -0.47
CA ASP A 53 -12.41 -3.73 -0.35
C ASP A 53 -13.84 -4.22 -0.05
N ASP A 54 -14.23 -5.35 -0.64
CA ASP A 54 -15.55 -5.95 -0.47
C ASP A 54 -15.69 -6.83 0.78
N LEU A 55 -14.62 -7.00 1.54
CA LEU A 55 -14.60 -7.78 2.80
C LEU A 55 -13.73 -7.09 3.86
N PRO A 56 -14.17 -5.93 4.38
CA PRO A 56 -13.43 -5.24 5.44
C PRO A 56 -13.46 -6.05 6.75
N PRO A 57 -12.52 -5.82 7.66
CA PRO A 57 -11.45 -4.82 7.59
C PRO A 57 -10.26 -5.30 6.74
N ALA A 58 -9.35 -4.35 6.40
CA ALA A 58 -8.07 -4.62 5.78
C ALA A 58 -6.94 -4.37 6.78
N ASP A 59 -5.72 -4.70 6.40
CA ASP A 59 -4.53 -4.43 7.21
C ASP A 59 -3.51 -3.61 6.40
N ILE A 60 -2.80 -2.69 7.06
CA ILE A 60 -1.54 -2.18 6.53
C ILE A 60 -0.41 -3.07 7.03
N VAL A 61 0.47 -3.48 6.12
CA VAL A 61 1.55 -4.43 6.45
C VAL A 61 2.91 -3.94 5.97
N CYS A 62 3.93 -4.30 6.75
CA CYS A 62 5.33 -4.13 6.42
C CYS A 62 6.01 -5.50 6.34
N VAL A 63 6.71 -5.75 5.24
CA VAL A 63 7.35 -7.03 4.95
C VAL A 63 8.79 -6.80 4.51
N GLU A 64 9.73 -7.56 5.02
CA GLU A 64 11.11 -7.58 4.54
C GLU A 64 11.17 -8.11 3.09
N ALA A 65 11.58 -7.28 2.15
CA ALA A 65 11.53 -7.61 0.73
C ALA A 65 12.48 -8.77 0.32
N ALA A 66 13.54 -9.00 1.10
CA ALA A 66 14.51 -10.05 0.81
C ALA A 66 13.97 -11.44 1.11
N THR A 67 13.19 -11.60 2.17
CA THR A 67 12.81 -12.89 2.76
C THR A 67 11.29 -13.15 2.74
N GLY A 68 10.46 -12.10 2.59
CA GLY A 68 9.02 -12.19 2.76
C GLY A 68 8.58 -12.25 4.24
N ARG A 69 9.50 -12.04 5.19
CA ARG A 69 9.15 -12.02 6.62
C ARG A 69 8.35 -10.79 6.96
N GLU A 70 7.18 -10.98 7.56
CA GLU A 70 6.35 -9.89 8.08
C GLU A 70 7.09 -9.22 9.25
N ALA A 71 7.31 -7.90 9.14
CA ALA A 71 7.88 -7.09 10.21
C ALA A 71 6.77 -6.66 11.18
N TRP A 72 5.65 -6.16 10.65
CA TRP A 72 4.46 -5.82 11.41
C TRP A 72 3.21 -5.80 10.52
N ARG A 73 2.06 -5.88 11.17
CA ARG A 73 0.71 -5.80 10.59
C ARG A 73 -0.19 -5.04 11.54
N GLU A 74 -0.91 -4.05 11.02
CA GLU A 74 -1.84 -3.25 11.81
C GLU A 74 -3.18 -3.12 11.08
N ARG A 75 -4.25 -3.19 11.85
CA ARG A 75 -5.61 -3.16 11.32
C ARG A 75 -6.02 -1.78 10.83
N LEU A 76 -6.64 -1.76 9.65
CA LEU A 76 -7.40 -0.64 9.11
C LEU A 76 -8.89 -0.99 9.07
N ASP A 77 -9.73 0.01 9.30
CA ASP A 77 -11.19 -0.12 9.24
C ASP A 77 -11.74 -0.15 7.80
N ALA A 78 -10.96 0.33 6.83
CA ALA A 78 -11.28 0.29 5.40
C ALA A 78 -10.06 -0.11 4.56
N TYR A 79 -10.31 -0.70 3.41
CA TYR A 79 -9.28 -0.96 2.40
C TYR A 79 -8.76 0.35 1.81
N GLY A 80 -7.67 0.28 1.05
CA GLY A 80 -7.10 1.46 0.42
C GLY A 80 -5.95 1.15 -0.52
N THR A 81 -5.36 2.22 -1.01
CA THR A 81 -4.12 2.20 -1.80
C THR A 81 -3.09 3.09 -1.13
N LEU A 82 -1.83 2.97 -1.49
CA LEU A 82 -0.78 3.82 -0.92
C LEU A 82 0.27 4.20 -1.96
N LEU A 83 0.93 5.32 -1.71
CA LEU A 83 2.16 5.73 -2.39
C LEU A 83 3.23 6.06 -1.35
N ALA A 84 4.49 6.04 -1.78
CA ALA A 84 5.63 6.41 -0.94
C ALA A 84 6.37 7.61 -1.52
N ALA A 85 6.73 8.55 -0.65
CA ALA A 85 7.59 9.69 -0.95
C ALA A 85 8.32 10.17 0.32
N ASP A 86 9.58 10.55 0.19
CA ASP A 86 10.39 11.16 1.26
C ASP A 86 10.34 10.41 2.60
N GLY A 87 10.45 9.07 2.55
CA GLY A 87 10.39 8.23 3.75
C GLY A 87 9.02 8.19 4.45
N LYS A 88 7.97 8.57 3.73
CA LYS A 88 6.59 8.56 4.20
C LYS A 88 5.70 7.77 3.25
N LEU A 89 4.61 7.27 3.77
CA LEU A 89 3.53 6.62 3.02
C LEU A 89 2.29 7.51 3.11
N VAL A 90 1.64 7.74 1.99
CA VAL A 90 0.31 8.35 1.94
C VAL A 90 -0.68 7.22 1.65
N VAL A 91 -1.48 6.86 2.62
CA VAL A 91 -2.52 5.85 2.50
C VAL A 91 -3.83 6.54 2.16
N ALA A 92 -4.42 6.21 1.02
CA ALA A 92 -5.72 6.68 0.60
C ALA A 92 -6.74 5.55 0.82
N LYS A 93 -7.58 5.71 1.85
CA LYS A 93 -8.59 4.72 2.21
C LYS A 93 -9.84 4.88 1.34
N THR A 94 -10.55 3.78 1.12
CA THR A 94 -11.76 3.75 0.28
C THR A 94 -12.89 4.65 0.81
N ASP A 95 -12.88 4.97 2.09
CA ASP A 95 -13.84 5.87 2.75
C ASP A 95 -13.48 7.37 2.64
N GLY A 96 -12.44 7.72 1.88
CA GLY A 96 -11.99 9.09 1.65
C GLY A 96 -11.01 9.64 2.68
N GLU A 97 -10.64 8.86 3.70
CA GLU A 97 -9.61 9.26 4.66
C GLU A 97 -8.21 9.11 4.05
N LEU A 98 -7.36 10.10 4.28
CA LEU A 98 -5.92 10.02 4.06
C LEU A 98 -5.21 9.82 5.39
N VAL A 99 -4.25 8.90 5.42
CA VAL A 99 -3.37 8.70 6.55
C VAL A 99 -1.93 8.88 6.10
N LEU A 100 -1.22 9.81 6.75
CA LEU A 100 0.22 9.97 6.58
C LEU A 100 0.94 9.10 7.60
N VAL A 101 1.81 8.22 7.11
CA VAL A 101 2.56 7.27 7.94
C VAL A 101 4.05 7.44 7.64
N ARG A 102 4.91 7.39 8.65
CA ARG A 102 6.35 7.22 8.41
C ARG A 102 6.64 5.77 7.99
N SER A 103 7.45 5.59 6.95
CA SER A 103 7.89 4.25 6.54
C SER A 103 8.94 3.72 7.52
N ASP A 104 8.50 3.03 8.57
CA ASP A 104 9.33 2.50 9.63
C ASP A 104 9.10 0.98 9.77
N PRO A 105 10.14 0.14 9.63
CA PRO A 105 10.00 -1.30 9.81
C PRO A 105 9.83 -1.72 11.29
N ALA A 106 10.02 -0.80 12.24
CA ALA A 106 9.83 -1.08 13.66
C ALA A 106 8.36 -1.07 14.09
N GLY A 107 7.47 -0.41 13.32
CA GLY A 107 6.04 -0.33 13.63
C GLY A 107 5.31 0.75 12.87
N LEU A 108 3.99 0.78 13.00
CA LEU A 108 3.13 1.80 12.40
C LEU A 108 3.30 3.14 13.13
N ASP A 109 3.78 4.15 12.43
CA ASP A 109 3.99 5.50 12.96
C ASP A 109 3.14 6.51 12.18
N VAL A 110 1.92 6.75 12.67
CA VAL A 110 0.96 7.70 12.06
C VAL A 110 1.35 9.13 12.38
N ARG A 111 1.53 9.96 11.35
CA ARG A 111 1.93 11.36 11.42
C ARG A 111 0.79 12.34 11.24
N GLY A 112 -0.30 11.91 10.63
CA GLY A 112 -1.47 12.76 10.43
C GLY A 112 -2.60 12.05 9.72
N ARG A 113 -3.79 12.64 9.83
CA ARG A 113 -5.01 12.17 9.16
C ARG A 113 -5.82 13.34 8.68
N CYS A 114 -6.48 13.19 7.53
CA CYS A 114 -7.48 14.14 7.05
C CYS A 114 -8.48 13.40 6.15
N ARG A 115 -9.61 14.04 5.84
CA ARG A 115 -10.65 13.46 4.98
C ARG A 115 -11.02 14.46 3.88
N PRO A 116 -10.22 14.54 2.80
CA PRO A 116 -10.46 15.48 1.71
C PRO A 116 -11.56 15.03 0.74
N LEU A 117 -11.89 13.75 0.72
CA LEU A 117 -12.89 13.16 -0.17
C LEU A 117 -14.05 12.55 0.63
N ARG A 118 -15.23 12.51 0.02
CA ARG A 118 -16.47 12.01 0.67
C ARG A 118 -17.07 10.80 -0.03
N GLY A 119 -16.70 10.58 -1.31
CA GLY A 119 -17.10 9.44 -2.09
C GLY A 119 -16.14 8.25 -1.96
N THR A 120 -16.38 7.20 -2.72
CA THR A 120 -15.54 5.99 -2.70
C THR A 120 -14.24 6.22 -3.46
N VAL A 121 -13.12 5.99 -2.80
CA VAL A 121 -11.76 6.17 -3.33
C VAL A 121 -11.15 4.82 -3.68
N ARG A 122 -10.99 4.54 -4.96
CA ARG A 122 -10.32 3.32 -5.48
C ARG A 122 -9.13 3.63 -6.38
N ALA A 123 -9.04 4.87 -6.85
CA ALA A 123 -7.91 5.31 -7.67
C ALA A 123 -6.65 5.46 -6.82
N LEU A 124 -5.51 5.05 -7.39
CA LEU A 124 -4.20 5.35 -6.79
C LEU A 124 -4.02 6.87 -6.72
N PRO A 125 -3.56 7.41 -5.58
CA PRO A 125 -3.14 8.80 -5.51
C PRO A 125 -1.93 9.04 -6.40
N ALA A 126 -1.77 10.28 -6.89
CA ALA A 126 -0.60 10.69 -7.66
C ALA A 126 0.05 11.90 -6.99
N LEU A 127 1.37 11.88 -6.88
CA LEU A 127 2.16 12.96 -6.28
C LEU A 127 3.14 13.51 -7.32
N ALA A 128 3.05 14.81 -7.58
CA ALA A 128 3.96 15.49 -8.49
C ALA A 128 4.17 16.95 -8.06
N SER A 129 5.41 17.40 -8.04
CA SER A 129 5.79 18.81 -7.76
C SER A 129 5.13 19.37 -6.49
N GLY A 130 5.13 18.61 -5.40
CA GLY A 130 4.55 19.00 -4.11
C GLY A 130 3.02 19.00 -4.10
N ARG A 131 2.36 18.46 -5.11
CA ARG A 131 0.90 18.39 -5.20
C ARG A 131 0.43 16.94 -5.20
N LEU A 132 -0.54 16.64 -4.32
CA LEU A 132 -1.19 15.33 -4.23
C LEU A 132 -2.54 15.40 -4.94
N TYR A 133 -2.71 14.54 -5.93
CA TYR A 133 -3.94 14.40 -6.70
C TYR A 133 -4.67 13.14 -6.23
N LEU A 134 -5.94 13.32 -5.91
CA LEU A 134 -6.83 12.31 -5.36
C LEU A 134 -8.14 12.31 -6.13
N ARG A 135 -8.76 11.16 -6.24
CA ARG A 135 -10.04 11.05 -6.90
C ARG A 135 -10.96 10.08 -6.16
N ASP A 136 -12.20 10.49 -5.93
CA ASP A 136 -13.30 9.60 -5.62
C ASP A 136 -14.18 9.34 -6.86
N ASP A 137 -15.36 8.78 -6.70
CA ASP A 137 -16.31 8.49 -7.78
C ASP A 137 -16.91 9.74 -8.46
N ALA A 138 -16.83 10.90 -7.82
CA ALA A 138 -17.43 12.14 -8.30
C ALA A 138 -16.44 13.31 -8.48
N THR A 139 -15.33 13.33 -7.73
CA THR A 139 -14.48 14.52 -7.58
C THR A 139 -13.00 14.19 -7.81
N LEU A 140 -12.31 15.05 -8.55
CA LEU A 140 -10.85 15.12 -8.61
C LEU A 140 -10.38 16.28 -7.74
N THR A 141 -9.56 15.99 -6.74
CA THR A 141 -9.02 16.97 -5.79
C THR A 141 -7.51 17.06 -5.92
N CYS A 142 -6.99 18.28 -5.88
CA CYS A 142 -5.57 18.57 -5.77
C CYS A 142 -5.28 19.23 -4.43
N LEU A 143 -4.39 18.62 -3.64
CA LEU A 143 -3.89 19.20 -2.39
C LEU A 143 -2.49 19.74 -2.63
N ASP A 144 -2.25 21.00 -2.27
CA ASP A 144 -0.91 21.59 -2.24
C ASP A 144 -0.24 21.16 -0.93
N LEU A 145 0.89 20.47 -1.04
CA LEU A 145 1.67 19.98 0.12
C LEU A 145 2.89 20.87 0.39
N ALA A 146 3.05 21.97 -0.35
CA ALA A 146 4.11 22.93 -0.07
C ALA A 146 3.91 23.56 1.32
N PRO A 147 4.98 23.75 2.08
CA PRO A 147 4.93 24.38 3.41
C PRO A 147 4.53 25.88 3.31
#